data_8ee1d325b59c7803ad39c2a14019da1e
#
_entry.id   8ee1d325b59c7803ad39c2a14019da1e
#
_cell.length_a   1.000
_cell.length_b   1.000
_cell.length_c   1.000
_cell.angle_alpha   90.00
_cell.angle_beta   90.00
_cell.angle_gamma   90.00
#
_symmetry.space_group_name_H-M   'P 1'
#
loop_
_entity.id
_entity.type
_entity.pdbx_description
1 polymer ?
#
loop_
_entity_poly.entity_id
_entity_poly.type
_entity_poly.pdbx_seq_one_letter_code
_entity_poly.pdbx_strand_id
1 'polypeptide(L)'
;MNTIKKTRIENMLSTYQELTDWADKEVIPKLYKSGVIDFDEVDSYELIPEYEKLIVRYSERLWGGEYEDHTTYVNLKWYYNPETLDKYIQDYLKKQKEKQLQEEENNKKLRLQKYLRAKEELTKLEKEPGI
;
A
#
# COMPACT_ATOMS: atom_id res chain seq x y z
N MET A 1 29.70 34.98 -3.78
CA MET A 1 28.24 34.75 -3.79
C MET A 1 27.83 33.78 -4.87
N ASN A 2 27.21 32.71 -4.48
CA ASN A 2 26.68 31.76 -5.45
C ASN A 2 25.33 32.24 -5.94
N THR A 3 25.30 32.79 -7.13
CA THR A 3 24.03 33.12 -7.80
C THR A 3 23.59 31.94 -8.64
N ILE A 4 22.45 31.37 -8.29
CA ILE A 4 21.83 30.35 -9.12
C ILE A 4 21.23 31.06 -10.34
N LYS A 5 21.59 30.59 -11.52
CA LYS A 5 21.04 31.14 -12.76
C LYS A 5 19.53 30.92 -12.82
N LYS A 6 18.79 31.94 -13.27
CA LYS A 6 17.33 31.87 -13.45
C LYS A 6 16.93 30.65 -14.29
N THR A 7 17.66 30.36 -15.35
CA THR A 7 17.43 29.20 -16.24
C THR A 7 17.49 27.87 -15.47
N ARG A 8 18.42 27.75 -14.53
CA ARG A 8 18.56 26.54 -13.71
C ARG A 8 17.36 26.37 -12.79
N ILE A 9 16.86 27.44 -12.20
CA ILE A 9 15.65 27.40 -11.37
C ILE A 9 14.45 27.01 -12.21
N GLU A 10 14.28 27.60 -13.38
CA GLU A 10 13.20 27.26 -14.32
C GLU A 10 13.24 25.80 -14.73
N ASN A 11 14.42 25.25 -15.00
CA ASN A 11 14.61 23.85 -15.34
C ASN A 11 14.26 22.92 -14.17
N MET A 12 14.63 23.31 -12.95
CA MET A 12 14.28 22.55 -11.74
C MET A 12 12.78 22.50 -11.52
N LEU A 13 12.09 23.65 -11.66
CA LEU A 13 10.64 23.72 -11.53
C LEU A 13 9.93 22.92 -12.61
N SER A 14 10.42 23.00 -13.85
CA SER A 14 9.89 22.23 -14.97
C SER A 14 10.05 20.73 -14.74
N THR A 15 11.20 20.30 -14.27
CA THR A 15 11.48 18.90 -13.94
C THR A 15 10.57 18.40 -12.81
N TYR A 16 10.42 19.19 -11.76
CA TYR A 16 9.52 18.86 -10.65
C TYR A 16 8.09 18.68 -11.15
N GLN A 17 7.60 19.62 -11.96
CA GLN A 17 6.26 19.56 -12.50
C GLN A 17 6.06 18.36 -13.42
N GLU A 18 7.02 18.05 -14.26
CA GLU A 18 7.00 16.86 -15.12
C GLU A 18 6.88 15.58 -14.31
N LEU A 19 7.67 15.44 -13.24
CA LEU A 19 7.65 14.27 -12.37
C LEU A 19 6.34 14.15 -11.59
N THR A 20 5.81 15.26 -11.08
CA THR A 20 4.54 15.24 -10.35
C THR A 20 3.34 14.98 -11.27
N ASP A 21 3.33 15.54 -12.47
CA ASP A 21 2.31 15.25 -13.47
C ASP A 21 2.34 13.79 -13.90
N TRP A 22 3.54 13.24 -14.11
CA TRP A 22 3.70 11.82 -14.40
C TRP A 22 3.18 10.95 -13.28
N ALA A 23 3.51 11.26 -12.03
CA ALA A 23 3.04 10.51 -10.89
C ALA A 23 1.51 10.54 -10.78
N ASP A 24 0.90 11.70 -10.95
CA ASP A 24 -0.55 11.85 -10.92
C ASP A 24 -1.27 11.06 -12.01
N LYS A 25 -0.71 11.04 -13.22
CA LYS A 25 -1.36 10.45 -14.39
C LYS A 25 -1.08 8.96 -14.55
N GLU A 26 0.15 8.55 -14.25
CA GLU A 26 0.62 7.20 -14.57
C GLU A 26 0.80 6.30 -13.34
N VAL A 27 1.25 6.85 -12.22
CA VAL A 27 1.60 6.05 -11.04
C VAL A 27 0.44 5.91 -10.09
N ILE A 28 -0.12 7.01 -9.63
CA ILE A 28 -1.19 7.00 -8.62
C ILE A 28 -2.41 6.19 -9.09
N PRO A 29 -2.92 6.37 -10.33
CA PRO A 29 -4.04 5.56 -10.80
C PRO A 29 -3.74 4.06 -10.84
N LYS A 30 -2.55 3.66 -11.24
CA LYS A 30 -2.15 2.24 -11.26
C LYS A 30 -2.07 1.65 -9.87
N LEU A 31 -1.47 2.36 -8.92
CA LEU A 31 -1.38 1.93 -7.54
C LEU A 31 -2.76 1.85 -6.87
N TYR A 32 -3.63 2.79 -7.17
CA TYR A 32 -4.99 2.80 -6.65
C TYR A 32 -5.82 1.63 -7.21
N LYS A 33 -5.79 1.43 -8.52
CA LYS A 33 -6.54 0.34 -9.18
C LYS A 33 -6.09 -1.05 -8.71
N SER A 34 -4.81 -1.20 -8.42
CA SER A 34 -4.26 -2.47 -7.94
C SER A 34 -4.39 -2.68 -6.43
N GLY A 35 -4.89 -1.68 -5.71
CA GLY A 35 -5.09 -1.77 -4.26
C GLY A 35 -3.83 -1.56 -3.43
N VAL A 36 -2.72 -1.15 -4.05
CA VAL A 36 -1.48 -0.83 -3.30
C VAL A 36 -1.69 0.39 -2.41
N ILE A 37 -2.45 1.36 -2.90
CA ILE A 37 -2.88 2.53 -2.13
C ILE A 37 -4.40 2.63 -2.16
N ASP A 38 -4.98 3.29 -1.17
CA ASP A 38 -6.42 3.45 -0.99
C ASP A 38 -6.93 4.86 -1.33
N PHE A 39 -6.10 5.67 -1.99
CA PHE A 39 -6.43 7.03 -2.38
C PHE A 39 -6.03 7.28 -3.84
N ASP A 40 -6.76 8.16 -4.52
CA ASP A 40 -6.51 8.57 -5.90
C ASP A 40 -6.25 10.07 -6.04
N GLU A 41 -6.41 10.84 -4.96
CA GLU A 41 -6.12 12.26 -4.90
C GLU A 41 -4.92 12.52 -4.01
N VAL A 42 -4.03 13.40 -4.45
CA VAL A 42 -2.80 13.76 -3.74
C VAL A 42 -2.81 15.23 -3.39
N ASP A 43 -2.53 15.55 -2.14
CA ASP A 43 -2.46 16.93 -1.68
C ASP A 43 -1.14 17.59 -2.03
N SER A 44 -0.04 16.88 -1.87
CA SER A 44 1.29 17.42 -2.15
C SER A 44 2.31 16.35 -2.48
N TYR A 45 3.33 16.78 -3.21
CA TYR A 45 4.51 15.97 -3.50
C TYR A 45 5.75 16.65 -2.97
N GLU A 46 6.71 15.87 -2.49
CA GLU A 46 8.04 16.35 -2.13
C GLU A 46 9.09 15.50 -2.84
N LEU A 47 9.96 16.14 -3.60
CA LEU A 47 11.06 15.49 -4.28
C LEU A 47 12.23 15.30 -3.33
N ILE A 48 12.70 14.07 -3.17
CA ILE A 48 13.92 13.76 -2.43
C ILE A 48 14.92 13.13 -3.40
N PRO A 49 15.79 13.95 -4.03
CA PRO A 49 16.72 13.45 -5.05
C PRO A 49 17.71 12.42 -4.51
N GLU A 50 18.12 12.57 -3.26
CA GLU A 50 19.11 11.70 -2.60
C GLU A 50 18.64 10.24 -2.54
N TYR A 51 17.34 10.02 -2.39
CA TYR A 51 16.75 8.69 -2.33
C TYR A 51 16.02 8.29 -3.61
N GLU A 52 16.08 9.13 -4.64
CA GLU A 52 15.36 8.93 -5.90
C GLU A 52 13.86 8.66 -5.70
N LYS A 53 13.21 9.44 -4.84
CA LYS A 53 11.81 9.26 -4.46
C LYS A 53 11.04 10.56 -4.47
N LEU A 54 9.74 10.45 -4.78
CA LEU A 54 8.75 11.46 -4.45
C LEU A 54 7.98 11.01 -3.22
N ILE A 55 7.92 11.87 -2.22
CA ILE A 55 6.99 11.67 -1.11
C ILE A 55 5.63 12.19 -1.55
N VAL A 56 4.63 11.35 -1.39
CA VAL A 56 3.25 11.65 -1.73
C VAL A 56 2.47 11.79 -0.42
N ARG A 57 1.83 12.92 -0.22
CA ARG A 57 1.02 13.19 0.97
C ARG A 57 -0.42 13.42 0.57
N TYR A 58 -1.31 12.81 1.33
CA TYR A 58 -2.72 13.09 1.21
C TYR A 58 -3.38 13.07 2.60
N SER A 59 -4.43 13.87 2.76
CA SER A 59 -5.21 13.94 3.98
C SER A 59 -6.58 13.35 3.76
N GLU A 60 -6.96 12.42 4.62
CA GLU A 60 -8.29 11.82 4.62
C GLU A 60 -9.14 12.48 5.69
N ARG A 61 -10.36 12.86 5.32
CA ARG A 61 -11.32 13.38 6.28
C ARG A 61 -12.02 12.21 6.96
N LEU A 62 -11.81 12.10 8.27
CA LEU A 62 -12.43 11.08 9.09
C LEU A 62 -13.83 11.50 9.54
N TRP A 63 -14.58 10.51 9.98
CA TRP A 63 -15.89 10.72 10.59
C TRP A 63 -15.72 11.57 11.85
N GLY A 64 -16.45 12.72 11.91
CA GLY A 64 -16.31 13.67 13.01
C GLY A 64 -15.51 14.93 12.71
N GLY A 65 -15.02 15.09 11.46
CA GLY A 65 -14.33 16.30 11.00
C GLY A 65 -12.84 16.33 11.26
N GLU A 66 -12.27 15.26 11.79
CA GLU A 66 -10.83 15.11 11.94
C GLU A 66 -10.19 14.70 10.60
N TYR A 67 -8.90 15.05 10.42
CA TYR A 67 -8.12 14.66 9.25
C TYR A 67 -7.03 13.70 9.68
N GLU A 68 -6.81 12.67 8.87
CA GLU A 68 -5.68 11.76 9.01
C GLU A 68 -4.72 11.95 7.85
N ASP A 69 -3.45 12.21 8.16
CA ASP A 69 -2.41 12.40 7.15
C ASP A 69 -1.80 11.06 6.78
N HIS A 70 -1.73 10.81 5.48
CA HIS A 70 -1.11 9.61 4.93
C HIS A 70 0.08 9.99 4.06
N THR A 71 1.10 9.15 4.10
CA THR A 71 2.32 9.34 3.31
C THR A 71 2.66 8.04 2.58
N THR A 72 2.95 8.16 1.30
CA THR A 72 3.51 7.06 0.52
C THR A 72 4.66 7.56 -0.34
N TYR A 73 5.33 6.65 -1.03
CA TYR A 73 6.51 6.98 -1.82
C TYR A 73 6.33 6.51 -3.25
N VAL A 74 6.78 7.33 -4.19
CA VAL A 74 6.89 6.99 -5.60
C VAL A 74 8.37 6.89 -5.93
N ASN A 75 8.82 5.74 -6.41
CA ASN A 75 10.20 5.53 -6.79
C ASN A 75 10.44 6.14 -8.17
N LEU A 76 11.42 7.03 -8.29
CA LEU A 76 11.75 7.68 -9.56
C LEU A 76 12.31 6.70 -10.60
N LYS A 77 12.78 5.54 -10.19
CA LYS A 77 13.17 4.47 -11.13
C LYS A 77 12.01 4.03 -12.02
N TRP A 78 10.78 4.16 -11.54
CA TRP A 78 9.59 3.84 -12.33
C TRP A 78 9.40 4.79 -13.52
N TYR A 79 9.91 6.02 -13.40
CA TYR A 79 9.91 6.99 -14.51
C TYR A 79 10.88 6.56 -15.61
N TYR A 80 12.08 6.16 -15.24
CA TYR A 80 13.10 5.74 -16.20
C TYR A 80 12.83 4.35 -16.76
N ASN A 81 12.25 3.47 -15.97
CA ASN A 81 11.95 2.09 -16.34
C ASN A 81 10.55 1.70 -15.86
N PRO A 82 9.51 1.95 -16.67
CA PRO A 82 8.13 1.67 -16.29
C PRO A 82 7.84 0.21 -15.95
N GLU A 83 8.63 -0.73 -16.47
CA GLU A 83 8.48 -2.16 -16.16
C GLU A 83 8.72 -2.46 -14.69
N THR A 84 9.54 -1.67 -14.01
CA THR A 84 9.80 -1.84 -12.58
C THR A 84 8.58 -1.50 -11.73
N LEU A 85 7.73 -0.57 -12.16
CA LEU A 85 6.46 -0.30 -11.50
C LEU A 85 5.51 -1.49 -11.65
N ASP A 86 5.38 -2.03 -12.84
CA ASP A 86 4.52 -3.19 -13.09
C ASP A 86 4.95 -4.39 -12.25
N LYS A 87 6.26 -4.62 -12.16
CA LYS A 87 6.82 -5.66 -11.31
C LYS A 87 6.53 -5.43 -9.84
N TYR A 88 6.66 -4.20 -9.38
CA TYR A 88 6.34 -3.84 -7.99
C TYR A 88 4.87 -4.15 -7.67
N ILE A 89 3.96 -3.81 -8.56
CA ILE A 89 2.53 -4.07 -8.39
C ILE A 89 2.27 -5.58 -8.38
N GLN A 90 2.87 -6.33 -9.31
CA GLN A 90 2.72 -7.79 -9.37
C GLN A 90 3.24 -8.47 -8.11
N ASP A 91 4.41 -8.05 -7.62
CA ASP A 91 4.98 -8.58 -6.37
C ASP A 91 4.09 -8.28 -5.17
N TYR A 92 3.51 -7.08 -5.12
CA TYR A 92 2.56 -6.71 -4.08
C TYR A 92 1.32 -7.60 -4.12
N LEU A 93 0.72 -7.77 -5.29
CA LEU A 93 -0.48 -8.60 -5.46
C LEU A 93 -0.21 -10.07 -5.10
N LYS A 94 0.96 -10.57 -5.46
CA LYS A 94 1.39 -11.93 -5.12
C LYS A 94 1.51 -12.11 -3.61
N LYS A 95 2.13 -11.15 -2.92
CA LYS A 95 2.25 -11.18 -1.45
C LYS A 95 0.89 -11.11 -0.77
N GLN A 96 -0.03 -10.30 -1.28
CA GLN A 96 -1.38 -10.21 -0.74
C GLN A 96 -2.15 -11.51 -0.92
N LYS A 97 -2.00 -12.15 -2.05
CA LYS A 97 -2.61 -13.46 -2.32
C LYS A 97 -2.06 -14.55 -1.40
N GLU A 98 -0.75 -14.59 -1.22
CA GLU A 98 -0.09 -15.53 -0.30
C GLU A 98 -0.57 -15.33 1.14
N LYS A 99 -0.69 -14.07 1.56
CA LYS A 99 -1.20 -13.71 2.89
C LYS A 99 -2.65 -14.14 3.08
N GLN A 100 -3.49 -13.93 2.07
CA GLN A 100 -4.88 -14.38 2.07
C GLN A 100 -4.98 -15.90 2.19
N LEU A 101 -4.21 -16.64 1.40
CA LEU A 101 -4.17 -18.11 1.45
C LEU A 101 -3.71 -18.59 2.82
N GLN A 102 -2.74 -17.93 3.43
CA GLN A 102 -2.26 -18.26 4.77
C GLN A 102 -3.33 -18.02 5.83
N GLU A 103 -4.06 -16.92 5.74
CA GLU A 103 -5.17 -16.62 6.64
C GLU A 103 -6.30 -17.64 6.51
N GLU A 104 -6.66 -18.02 5.29
CA GLU A 104 -7.67 -19.05 5.03
C GLU A 104 -7.26 -20.40 5.61
N GLU A 105 -6.00 -20.78 5.43
CA GLU A 105 -5.45 -22.01 5.99
C GLU A 105 -5.47 -22.01 7.51
N ASN A 106 -5.07 -20.88 8.12
CA ASN A 106 -5.12 -20.72 9.57
C ASN A 106 -6.56 -20.77 10.09
N ASN A 107 -7.50 -20.17 9.38
CA ASN A 107 -8.92 -20.21 9.74
C ASN A 107 -9.47 -21.63 9.66
N LYS A 108 -9.09 -22.40 8.65
CA LYS A 108 -9.47 -23.82 8.53
C LYS A 108 -8.94 -24.64 9.71
N LYS A 109 -7.69 -24.41 10.08
CA LYS A 109 -7.07 -25.06 11.26
C LYS A 109 -7.81 -24.72 12.54
N LEU A 110 -8.17 -23.47 12.74
CA LEU A 110 -8.92 -23.03 13.91
C LEU A 110 -10.32 -23.66 13.97
N ARG A 111 -11.02 -23.74 12.85
CA ARG A 111 -12.32 -24.41 12.75
C ARG A 111 -12.22 -25.89 13.09
N LEU A 112 -11.18 -26.55 12.57
CA LEU A 112 -10.93 -27.95 12.84
C LEU A 112 -10.65 -28.19 14.34
N GLN A 113 -9.83 -27.33 14.95
CA GLN A 113 -9.54 -27.42 16.39
C GLN A 113 -10.81 -27.24 17.22
N LYS A 114 -11.66 -26.29 16.88
CA LYS A 114 -12.94 -26.08 17.57
C LYS A 114 -13.86 -27.29 17.41
N TYR A 115 -13.91 -27.85 16.21
CA TYR A 115 -14.70 -29.06 15.95
C TYR A 115 -14.21 -30.24 16.80
N LEU A 116 -12.90 -30.48 16.83
CA LEU A 116 -12.31 -31.57 17.60
C LEU A 116 -12.54 -31.40 19.10
N ARG A 117 -12.45 -30.18 19.63
CA ARG A 117 -12.76 -29.91 21.04
C ARG A 117 -14.22 -30.18 21.35
N ALA A 118 -15.12 -29.73 20.51
CA ALA A 118 -16.56 -29.99 20.68
C ALA A 118 -16.85 -31.50 20.66
N LYS A 119 -16.20 -32.22 19.76
CA LYS A 119 -16.34 -33.69 19.65
C LYS A 119 -15.80 -34.37 20.91
N GLU A 120 -14.67 -33.94 21.45
CA GLU A 120 -14.10 -34.49 22.69
C GLU A 120 -15.03 -34.24 23.88
N GLU A 121 -15.58 -33.04 23.99
CA GLU A 121 -16.54 -32.72 25.05
C GLU A 121 -17.80 -33.55 24.99
N LEU A 122 -18.35 -33.77 23.78
CA LEU A 122 -19.48 -34.64 23.57
C LEU A 122 -19.15 -36.09 23.98
N THR A 123 -17.99 -36.60 23.59
CA THR A 123 -17.53 -37.94 23.93
C THR A 123 -17.39 -38.08 25.45
N LYS A 124 -16.89 -37.09 26.15
CA LYS A 124 -16.80 -37.10 27.62
C LYS A 124 -18.18 -37.12 28.26
N LEU A 125 -19.12 -36.33 27.75
CA LEU A 125 -20.49 -36.31 28.23
C LEU A 125 -21.21 -37.63 28.04
N GLU A 126 -20.97 -38.30 26.90
CA GLU A 126 -21.53 -39.63 26.60
C GLU A 126 -20.94 -40.73 27.48
N LYS A 127 -19.66 -40.63 27.88
CA LYS A 127 -18.97 -41.59 28.73
C LYS A 127 -19.25 -41.40 30.23
N GLU A 128 -19.68 -40.23 30.66
CA GLU A 128 -20.10 -40.01 32.02
C GLU A 128 -21.48 -40.61 32.21
N PRO A 129 -21.64 -41.63 33.07
CA PRO A 129 -22.96 -42.14 33.35
C PRO A 129 -23.78 -41.07 34.01
N GLY A 130 -24.85 -40.64 33.33
CA GLY A 130 -25.83 -39.74 33.88
C GLY A 130 -26.44 -40.41 35.13
N ILE A 131 -26.10 -39.90 36.24
CA ILE A 131 -26.68 -40.39 37.50
C ILE A 131 -27.97 -39.64 37.75
#